data_ddcb239347fce34fbe8405648ff7e354
#
_entry.id   ddcb239347fce34fbe8405648ff7e354
#
_cell.length_a   1.000
_cell.length_b   1.000
_cell.length_c   1.000
_cell.angle_alpha   90.00
_cell.angle_beta   90.00
_cell.angle_gamma   90.00
#
_symmetry.space_group_name_H-M   'P 1'
#
loop_
_entity.id
_entity.type
_entity.pdbx_description
1 polymer ?
#
loop_
_entity_poly.entity_id
_entity_poly.type
_entity_poly.pdbx_seq_one_letter_code
_entity_poly.pdbx_strand_id
1 'polypeptide(L)'
;MEDPEYTSQRNYPLETPCILDVSPQIGPDQLIPGKGKFSSFRVYEMPFDSFDRERKGLFTRHFYKTIAPWTTENPIFMHLTSSDPAVVRTAVDQCAETGYEMIILSFGSGANAEDISEENIAKFKELVDYARSKGIEMGCYSLLASRWISDEVDVINPKTGKRGGMRFGSSPCLCSDWGYEYFNKIKTFFEKTGMRCFEHDGSYPGDVCASTTHSHHKGLNDSQWNQFYKITDLYHWMCENGIYLNVPDFYFLNGSTKTSIGYREVNWSLPRDRQLIHTRQLNYDCTWERIPSSLWSFVPLVEYHGGGKAATLEPLHEHLYEYKTLMFQNYGAGVQACYRGPRLYDTPETKQVVTEIIQWYKKYRRILNSDIIHLRKPDARDWDGLMHVDPKGKEKGLAMFFNPTDQEITRQIELPLYYTGLKQQAMIREQEGQAKAYSLDCNSKVKLTVTIPAKGYTWFVIE
;
A
#
# COMPACT_ATOMS: atom_id res chain seq x y z
N MET A 1 0.36 25.75 -9.04
CA MET A 1 1.15 26.44 -10.08
C MET A 1 1.18 27.89 -9.67
N GLU A 2 2.34 28.50 -9.61
CA GLU A 2 2.44 29.95 -9.37
C GLU A 2 2.27 30.67 -10.70
N ASP A 3 1.37 31.66 -10.72
CA ASP A 3 1.26 32.57 -11.84
C ASP A 3 2.43 33.56 -11.74
N PRO A 4 3.39 33.56 -12.69
CA PRO A 4 4.56 34.43 -12.62
C PRO A 4 4.21 35.92 -12.73
N GLU A 5 3.04 36.27 -13.22
CA GLU A 5 2.54 37.63 -13.30
C GLU A 5 1.80 38.07 -12.03
N TYR A 6 1.44 37.12 -11.17
CA TYR A 6 0.69 37.38 -9.95
C TYR A 6 1.61 37.88 -8.83
N THR A 7 1.45 39.12 -8.49
CA THR A 7 2.13 39.75 -7.35
C THR A 7 1.16 39.89 -6.18
N SER A 8 0.85 38.80 -5.53
CA SER A 8 -0.21 38.63 -4.51
C SER A 8 -0.23 39.74 -3.47
N GLN A 9 0.91 40.17 -2.96
CA GLN A 9 0.99 41.21 -1.91
C GLN A 9 0.56 42.58 -2.39
N ARG A 10 0.82 42.89 -3.65
CA ARG A 10 0.44 44.20 -4.23
C ARG A 10 -1.05 44.26 -4.59
N ASN A 11 -1.61 43.14 -4.94
CA ASN A 11 -2.99 43.01 -5.36
C ASN A 11 -3.93 42.57 -4.22
N TYR A 12 -3.43 42.45 -3.02
CA TYR A 12 -4.17 42.01 -1.85
C TYR A 12 -5.51 42.75 -1.61
N PRO A 13 -5.64 44.05 -1.84
CA PRO A 13 -6.91 44.74 -1.73
C PRO A 13 -7.82 44.57 -2.94
N LEU A 14 -7.34 43.94 -4.01
CA LEU A 14 -8.10 43.77 -5.25
C LEU A 14 -8.66 42.36 -5.30
N GLU A 15 -9.87 42.25 -5.76
CA GLU A 15 -10.48 40.95 -6.12
C GLU A 15 -9.84 40.44 -7.41
N THR A 16 -8.84 39.60 -7.28
CA THR A 16 -8.18 38.95 -8.42
C THR A 16 -8.79 37.58 -8.65
N PRO A 17 -9.07 37.18 -9.91
CA PRO A 17 -9.58 35.84 -10.21
C PRO A 17 -8.54 34.78 -9.85
N CYS A 18 -8.98 33.68 -9.25
CA CYS A 18 -8.18 32.49 -9.06
C CYS A 18 -8.17 31.69 -10.37
N ILE A 19 -6.98 31.44 -10.92
CA ILE A 19 -6.80 30.59 -12.09
C ILE A 19 -6.22 29.25 -11.63
N LEU A 20 -6.93 28.16 -11.93
CA LEU A 20 -6.42 26.80 -11.74
C LEU A 20 -6.13 26.22 -13.12
N ASP A 21 -4.86 26.03 -13.44
CA ASP A 21 -4.42 25.33 -14.64
C ASP A 21 -3.96 23.92 -14.27
N VAL A 22 -4.55 22.91 -14.90
CA VAL A 22 -4.20 21.51 -14.72
C VAL A 22 -3.89 20.90 -16.08
N SER A 23 -2.61 20.70 -16.33
CA SER A 23 -2.09 20.18 -17.58
C SER A 23 -0.98 19.15 -17.36
N PRO A 24 -0.77 18.19 -18.29
CA PRO A 24 0.42 17.36 -18.25
C PRO A 24 1.66 18.21 -18.57
N GLN A 25 2.80 17.86 -17.97
CA GLN A 25 4.06 18.57 -18.26
C GLN A 25 4.47 18.44 -19.72
N ILE A 26 4.18 17.31 -20.35
CA ILE A 26 4.44 16.99 -21.75
C ILE A 26 3.22 16.27 -22.31
N GLY A 27 2.76 16.71 -23.46
CA GLY A 27 1.63 16.08 -24.12
C GLY A 27 0.29 16.84 -23.96
N PRO A 28 -0.84 16.24 -24.36
CA PRO A 28 -0.95 14.87 -24.89
C PRO A 28 -0.54 14.70 -26.37
N ASP A 29 -0.45 15.76 -27.16
CA ASP A 29 -0.14 15.80 -28.61
C ASP A 29 -0.87 14.71 -29.43
N GLN A 30 -2.18 14.59 -29.22
CA GLN A 30 -3.00 13.58 -29.86
C GLN A 30 -3.68 14.13 -31.10
N LEU A 31 -3.63 13.37 -32.20
CA LEU A 31 -4.38 13.69 -33.40
C LEU A 31 -5.88 13.42 -33.18
N ILE A 32 -6.71 14.44 -33.31
CA ILE A 32 -8.15 14.31 -33.26
C ILE A 32 -8.67 14.31 -34.72
N PRO A 33 -9.14 13.17 -35.24
CA PRO A 33 -9.71 13.14 -36.59
C PRO A 33 -10.95 14.03 -36.68
N GLY A 34 -11.29 14.53 -37.87
CA GLY A 34 -12.35 15.52 -38.12
C GLY A 34 -13.74 15.03 -37.74
N LYS A 35 -14.19 14.46 -36.87
CA LYS A 35 -15.41 14.00 -36.16
C LYS A 35 -15.05 13.10 -34.97
N GLY A 36 -13.75 13.01 -34.64
CA GLY A 36 -13.27 12.23 -33.51
C GLY A 36 -13.56 12.90 -32.17
N LYS A 37 -13.38 12.13 -31.11
CA LYS A 37 -13.48 12.61 -29.74
C LYS A 37 -12.12 12.44 -29.06
N PHE A 38 -11.76 13.38 -28.22
CA PHE A 38 -10.64 13.28 -27.31
C PHE A 38 -11.16 13.27 -25.87
N SER A 39 -10.72 12.30 -25.08
CA SER A 39 -11.02 12.25 -23.65
C SER A 39 -9.79 12.71 -22.88
N SER A 40 -9.93 13.80 -22.15
CA SER A 40 -8.91 14.32 -21.25
C SER A 40 -8.83 13.46 -19.97
N PHE A 41 -7.80 13.71 -19.16
CA PHE A 41 -7.74 13.19 -17.80
C PHE A 41 -8.82 13.82 -16.92
N ARG A 42 -9.15 13.16 -15.80
CA ARG A 42 -10.08 13.68 -14.80
C ARG A 42 -9.36 14.56 -13.81
N VAL A 43 -10.03 15.63 -13.38
CA VAL A 43 -9.58 16.52 -12.31
C VAL A 43 -10.60 16.48 -11.20
N TYR A 44 -10.13 16.44 -9.97
CA TYR A 44 -10.96 16.49 -8.77
C TYR A 44 -10.51 17.67 -7.92
N GLU A 45 -11.46 18.47 -7.49
CA GLU A 45 -11.23 19.59 -6.58
C GLU A 45 -11.80 19.25 -5.20
N MET A 46 -11.01 19.50 -4.16
CA MET A 46 -11.40 19.26 -2.77
C MET A 46 -11.33 20.57 -1.97
N PRO A 47 -12.41 21.37 -1.93
CA PRO A 47 -12.45 22.54 -1.06
C PRO A 47 -12.57 22.09 0.42
N PHE A 48 -11.67 22.56 1.27
CA PHE A 48 -11.70 22.27 2.70
C PHE A 48 -12.44 23.39 3.45
N ASP A 49 -13.32 23.01 4.37
CA ASP A 49 -14.11 23.90 5.22
C ASP A 49 -13.45 24.18 6.59
N SER A 50 -12.26 23.66 6.82
CA SER A 50 -11.57 23.71 8.10
C SER A 50 -10.05 23.76 7.93
N PHE A 51 -9.38 24.41 8.88
CA PHE A 51 -7.92 24.35 9.03
C PHE A 51 -7.46 23.21 9.95
N ASP A 52 -8.39 22.56 10.66
CA ASP A 52 -8.08 21.40 11.50
C ASP A 52 -7.52 20.25 10.67
N ARG A 53 -6.34 19.77 11.06
CA ARG A 53 -5.61 18.75 10.30
C ARG A 53 -6.35 17.41 10.27
N GLU A 54 -6.95 16.99 11.40
CA GLU A 54 -7.67 15.72 11.46
C GLU A 54 -8.92 15.76 10.57
N ARG A 55 -9.68 16.86 10.62
CA ARG A 55 -10.86 17.05 9.78
C ARG A 55 -10.52 17.04 8.29
N LYS A 56 -9.46 17.72 7.90
CA LYS A 56 -8.96 17.70 6.51
C LYS A 56 -8.52 16.30 6.10
N GLY A 57 -7.80 15.60 6.95
CA GLY A 57 -7.36 14.23 6.73
C GLY A 57 -8.53 13.26 6.55
N LEU A 58 -9.53 13.32 7.43
CA LEU A 58 -10.76 12.53 7.30
C LEU A 58 -11.49 12.79 5.99
N PHE A 59 -11.63 14.06 5.60
CA PHE A 59 -12.25 14.43 4.33
C PHE A 59 -11.50 13.84 3.14
N THR A 60 -10.16 13.95 3.13
CA THR A 60 -9.31 13.42 2.07
C THR A 60 -9.44 11.89 1.98
N ARG A 61 -9.42 11.17 3.10
CA ARG A 61 -9.59 9.72 3.12
C ARG A 61 -10.99 9.28 2.67
N HIS A 62 -12.03 10.01 3.07
CA HIS A 62 -13.39 9.77 2.58
C HIS A 62 -13.50 9.99 1.07
N PHE A 63 -12.83 11.00 0.55
CA PHE A 63 -12.77 11.24 -0.89
C PHE A 63 -12.15 10.02 -1.61
N TYR A 64 -10.99 9.53 -1.18
CA TYR A 64 -10.38 8.34 -1.77
C TYR A 64 -11.28 7.11 -1.70
N LYS A 65 -11.91 6.85 -0.56
CA LYS A 65 -12.86 5.73 -0.40
C LYS A 65 -14.07 5.84 -1.33
N THR A 66 -14.48 7.06 -1.64
CA THR A 66 -15.64 7.31 -2.53
C THR A 66 -15.30 7.10 -4.00
N ILE A 67 -14.16 7.61 -4.47
CA ILE A 67 -13.78 7.53 -5.89
C ILE A 67 -13.04 6.24 -6.24
N ALA A 68 -12.42 5.58 -5.25
CA ALA A 68 -11.68 4.35 -5.40
C ALA A 68 -12.03 3.34 -4.27
N PRO A 69 -13.28 2.84 -4.21
CA PRO A 69 -13.75 1.99 -3.12
C PRO A 69 -12.96 0.67 -2.99
N TRP A 70 -12.34 0.20 -4.05
CA TRP A 70 -11.47 -1.00 -4.03
C TRP A 70 -10.19 -0.83 -3.20
N THR A 71 -9.85 0.40 -2.78
CA THR A 71 -8.68 0.67 -1.94
C THR A 71 -8.96 0.48 -0.44
N THR A 72 -10.20 0.22 -0.04
CA THR A 72 -10.61 0.21 1.37
C THR A 72 -10.23 -1.05 2.12
N GLU A 73 -10.01 -2.14 1.41
CA GLU A 73 -9.67 -3.43 2.01
C GLU A 73 -8.70 -4.22 1.13
N ASN A 74 -7.70 -4.82 1.76
CA ASN A 74 -6.74 -5.70 1.11
C ASN A 74 -6.93 -7.15 1.58
N PRO A 75 -6.60 -8.16 0.74
CA PRO A 75 -6.38 -9.52 1.24
C PRO A 75 -5.21 -9.54 2.22
N ILE A 76 -5.23 -10.51 3.12
CA ILE A 76 -4.09 -10.79 4.03
C ILE A 76 -3.08 -11.59 3.22
N PHE A 77 -1.96 -10.98 2.85
CA PHE A 77 -1.01 -11.58 1.93
C PHE A 77 0.41 -11.73 2.50
N MET A 78 1.10 -12.70 1.97
CA MET A 78 2.52 -12.96 2.16
C MET A 78 3.27 -12.71 0.85
N HIS A 79 4.52 -12.22 0.95
CA HIS A 79 5.42 -12.10 -0.20
C HIS A 79 6.46 -13.22 -0.16
N LEU A 80 6.27 -14.21 -1.01
CA LEU A 80 7.12 -15.41 -1.07
C LEU A 80 8.34 -15.16 -1.97
N THR A 81 9.52 -15.50 -1.47
CA THR A 81 10.81 -15.28 -2.16
C THR A 81 11.26 -16.46 -3.04
N SER A 82 10.39 -17.43 -3.29
CA SER A 82 10.71 -18.59 -4.12
C SER A 82 9.53 -18.99 -5.00
N SER A 83 9.80 -19.47 -6.21
CA SER A 83 8.85 -20.15 -7.10
C SER A 83 9.10 -21.65 -7.23
N ASP A 84 9.95 -22.21 -6.35
CA ASP A 84 10.12 -23.65 -6.24
C ASP A 84 8.80 -24.30 -5.77
N PRO A 85 8.28 -25.34 -6.47
CA PRO A 85 6.98 -25.93 -6.15
C PRO A 85 6.85 -26.45 -4.72
N ALA A 86 7.92 -27.00 -4.13
CA ALA A 86 7.87 -27.53 -2.77
C ALA A 86 7.79 -26.39 -1.75
N VAL A 87 8.55 -25.31 -1.97
CA VAL A 87 8.51 -24.11 -1.12
C VAL A 87 7.14 -23.42 -1.23
N VAL A 88 6.61 -23.28 -2.45
CA VAL A 88 5.28 -22.67 -2.68
C VAL A 88 4.19 -23.48 -1.97
N ARG A 89 4.17 -24.82 -2.10
CA ARG A 89 3.18 -25.66 -1.42
C ARG A 89 3.26 -25.54 0.09
N THR A 90 4.48 -25.54 0.66
CA THR A 90 4.68 -25.31 2.10
C THR A 90 4.15 -23.95 2.53
N ALA A 91 4.43 -22.89 1.78
CA ALA A 91 3.92 -21.56 2.09
C ALA A 91 2.39 -21.46 1.98
N VAL A 92 1.78 -22.15 1.00
CA VAL A 92 0.32 -22.26 0.86
C VAL A 92 -0.30 -22.93 2.08
N ASP A 93 0.27 -24.06 2.53
CA ASP A 93 -0.22 -24.74 3.74
C ASP A 93 -0.09 -23.86 4.98
N GLN A 94 1.04 -23.16 5.13
CA GLN A 94 1.23 -22.20 6.23
C GLN A 94 0.24 -21.04 6.18
N CYS A 95 -0.06 -20.50 5.01
CA CYS A 95 -1.07 -19.46 4.84
C CYS A 95 -2.46 -19.97 5.26
N ALA A 96 -2.85 -21.16 4.80
CA ALA A 96 -4.13 -21.76 5.15
C ALA A 96 -4.27 -22.03 6.66
N GLU A 97 -3.22 -22.53 7.29
CA GLU A 97 -3.20 -22.84 8.73
C GLU A 97 -3.23 -21.59 9.62
N THR A 98 -2.65 -20.49 9.18
CA THR A 98 -2.57 -19.24 9.95
C THR A 98 -3.67 -18.25 9.60
N GLY A 99 -4.43 -18.50 8.52
CA GLY A 99 -5.54 -17.66 8.09
C GLY A 99 -5.15 -16.55 7.13
N TYR A 100 -3.98 -16.60 6.51
CA TYR A 100 -3.66 -15.75 5.35
C TYR A 100 -4.59 -16.07 4.19
N GLU A 101 -4.69 -15.15 3.22
CA GLU A 101 -5.66 -15.24 2.12
C GLU A 101 -5.00 -15.30 0.75
N MET A 102 -3.74 -14.82 0.65
CA MET A 102 -3.04 -14.69 -0.62
C MET A 102 -1.52 -14.85 -0.46
N ILE A 103 -0.89 -15.38 -1.52
CA ILE A 103 0.57 -15.37 -1.70
C ILE A 103 0.91 -14.59 -2.95
N ILE A 104 1.87 -13.66 -2.83
CA ILE A 104 2.46 -12.95 -3.96
C ILE A 104 3.88 -13.49 -4.15
N LEU A 105 4.16 -14.10 -5.32
CA LEU A 105 5.52 -14.47 -5.71
C LEU A 105 6.31 -13.19 -5.97
N SER A 106 7.13 -12.81 -5.01
CA SER A 106 7.79 -11.51 -4.92
C SER A 106 8.96 -11.37 -5.89
N PHE A 107 9.50 -10.16 -5.97
CA PHE A 107 10.76 -9.91 -6.67
C PHE A 107 11.85 -10.90 -6.24
N GLY A 108 12.59 -11.45 -7.23
CA GLY A 108 13.64 -12.43 -6.97
C GLY A 108 13.15 -13.85 -6.64
N SER A 109 11.85 -14.11 -6.66
CA SER A 109 11.29 -15.46 -6.47
C SER A 109 11.60 -16.43 -7.61
N GLY A 110 11.99 -15.93 -8.79
CA GLY A 110 12.15 -16.71 -10.00
C GLY A 110 10.83 -16.93 -10.78
N ALA A 111 9.71 -16.36 -10.34
CA ALA A 111 8.49 -16.34 -11.15
C ALA A 111 8.66 -15.38 -12.33
N ASN A 112 8.30 -15.83 -13.52
CA ASN A 112 8.36 -15.04 -14.74
C ASN A 112 7.01 -15.02 -15.45
N ALA A 113 6.28 -13.92 -15.30
CA ALA A 113 4.98 -13.72 -15.95
C ALA A 113 5.11 -13.36 -17.45
N GLU A 114 6.31 -13.11 -17.95
CA GLU A 114 6.58 -12.85 -19.37
C GLU A 114 6.87 -14.14 -20.16
N ASP A 115 7.10 -15.24 -19.46
CA ASP A 115 7.26 -16.56 -20.07
C ASP A 115 5.90 -17.26 -20.18
N ILE A 116 5.38 -17.30 -21.40
CA ILE A 116 4.09 -17.93 -21.74
C ILE A 116 4.26 -19.32 -22.37
N SER A 117 5.41 -19.96 -22.20
CA SER A 117 5.64 -21.35 -22.61
C SER A 117 4.63 -22.29 -21.93
N GLU A 118 4.30 -23.38 -22.60
CA GLU A 118 3.37 -24.38 -22.05
C GLU A 118 3.86 -24.95 -20.70
N GLU A 119 5.16 -25.15 -20.57
CA GLU A 119 5.80 -25.65 -19.35
C GLU A 119 5.62 -24.66 -18.18
N ASN A 120 5.93 -23.38 -18.39
CA ASN A 120 5.80 -22.35 -17.36
C ASN A 120 4.34 -22.13 -16.96
N ILE A 121 3.44 -22.07 -17.93
CA ILE A 121 1.98 -21.98 -17.68
C ILE A 121 1.48 -23.18 -16.89
N ALA A 122 1.84 -24.41 -17.28
CA ALA A 122 1.41 -25.62 -16.61
C ALA A 122 1.90 -25.67 -15.15
N LYS A 123 3.18 -25.32 -14.92
CA LYS A 123 3.76 -25.21 -13.58
C LYS A 123 2.96 -24.28 -12.67
N PHE A 124 2.73 -23.04 -13.11
CA PHE A 124 2.04 -22.07 -12.26
C PHE A 124 0.55 -22.34 -12.13
N LYS A 125 -0.09 -22.90 -13.18
CA LYS A 125 -1.49 -23.32 -13.07
C LYS A 125 -1.67 -24.39 -12.00
N GLU A 126 -0.81 -25.41 -11.96
CA GLU A 126 -0.84 -26.45 -10.94
C GLU A 126 -0.70 -25.88 -9.53
N LEU A 127 0.22 -24.94 -9.33
CA LEU A 127 0.42 -24.28 -8.04
C LEU A 127 -0.78 -23.41 -7.63
N VAL A 128 -1.39 -22.70 -8.58
CA VAL A 128 -2.62 -21.92 -8.36
C VAL A 128 -3.78 -22.83 -7.99
N ASP A 129 -3.96 -23.94 -8.71
CA ASP A 129 -5.03 -24.91 -8.43
C ASP A 129 -4.84 -25.55 -7.03
N TYR A 130 -3.59 -25.85 -6.65
CA TYR A 130 -3.27 -26.30 -5.29
C TYR A 130 -3.62 -25.27 -4.25
N ALA A 131 -3.18 -24.01 -4.43
CA ALA A 131 -3.46 -22.92 -3.50
C ALA A 131 -4.98 -22.70 -3.32
N ARG A 132 -5.74 -22.70 -4.41
CA ARG A 132 -7.20 -22.59 -4.36
C ARG A 132 -7.87 -23.74 -3.63
N SER A 133 -7.35 -24.96 -3.76
CA SER A 133 -7.86 -26.10 -2.99
C SER A 133 -7.76 -25.90 -1.48
N LYS A 134 -6.88 -25.01 -1.04
CA LYS A 134 -6.68 -24.60 0.37
C LYS A 134 -7.35 -23.26 0.71
N GLY A 135 -8.05 -22.63 -0.23
CA GLY A 135 -8.66 -21.30 -0.05
C GLY A 135 -7.69 -20.12 -0.14
N ILE A 136 -6.51 -20.34 -0.75
CA ILE A 136 -5.48 -19.32 -0.91
C ILE A 136 -5.40 -18.89 -2.37
N GLU A 137 -5.40 -17.55 -2.61
CA GLU A 137 -5.13 -17.00 -3.94
C GLU A 137 -3.63 -16.76 -4.14
N MET A 138 -3.22 -16.77 -5.41
CA MET A 138 -1.83 -16.51 -5.78
C MET A 138 -1.70 -15.34 -6.75
N GLY A 139 -0.58 -14.66 -6.66
CA GLY A 139 -0.16 -13.61 -7.57
C GLY A 139 1.33 -13.61 -7.81
N CYS A 140 1.78 -12.75 -8.71
CA CYS A 140 3.19 -12.60 -9.00
C CYS A 140 3.57 -11.14 -9.26
N TYR A 141 4.86 -10.90 -9.17
CA TYR A 141 5.55 -9.64 -9.41
C TYR A 141 6.06 -9.58 -10.87
N SER A 142 6.05 -8.38 -11.45
CA SER A 142 6.83 -8.03 -12.64
C SER A 142 7.44 -6.65 -12.49
N LEU A 143 8.67 -6.49 -12.98
CA LEU A 143 9.38 -5.21 -13.02
C LEU A 143 9.30 -4.63 -14.44
N LEU A 144 8.78 -3.43 -14.57
CA LEU A 144 8.63 -2.76 -15.87
C LEU A 144 9.81 -1.89 -16.23
N ALA A 145 10.21 -0.96 -15.37
CA ALA A 145 11.35 -0.06 -15.55
C ALA A 145 12.58 -0.51 -14.74
N SER A 146 13.65 0.27 -14.78
CA SER A 146 14.93 -0.04 -14.12
C SER A 146 15.58 -1.32 -14.64
N ARG A 147 15.33 -1.67 -15.90
CA ARG A 147 15.93 -2.82 -16.56
C ARG A 147 16.20 -2.53 -18.03
N TRP A 148 17.23 -3.16 -18.54
CA TRP A 148 17.56 -3.15 -19.95
C TRP A 148 16.95 -4.36 -20.66
N ILE A 149 16.31 -4.14 -21.82
CA ILE A 149 15.78 -5.18 -22.70
C ILE A 149 16.64 -5.25 -23.96
N SER A 150 16.64 -4.16 -24.72
CA SER A 150 17.54 -3.94 -25.85
C SER A 150 17.66 -2.44 -26.12
N ASP A 151 18.66 -2.10 -26.92
CA ASP A 151 18.93 -0.71 -27.29
C ASP A 151 17.83 -0.08 -28.15
N GLU A 152 17.15 -0.90 -28.93
CA GLU A 152 16.11 -0.48 -29.87
C GLU A 152 14.80 -0.12 -29.19
N VAL A 153 14.55 -0.70 -27.99
CA VAL A 153 13.29 -0.50 -27.25
C VAL A 153 13.43 0.41 -26.05
N ASP A 154 14.67 0.77 -25.68
CA ASP A 154 14.89 1.68 -24.54
C ASP A 154 14.43 3.11 -24.89
N VAL A 155 13.96 3.86 -23.89
CA VAL A 155 13.56 5.25 -24.09
C VAL A 155 14.76 6.12 -24.48
N ILE A 156 14.52 7.14 -25.29
CA ILE A 156 15.51 8.15 -25.65
C ILE A 156 15.34 9.36 -24.75
N ASN A 157 16.37 9.66 -23.96
CA ASN A 157 16.40 10.81 -23.06
C ASN A 157 16.40 12.12 -23.85
N PRO A 158 15.40 13.01 -23.68
CA PRO A 158 15.28 14.24 -24.47
C PRO A 158 16.42 15.25 -24.21
N LYS A 159 17.10 15.17 -23.08
CA LYS A 159 18.19 16.10 -22.74
C LYS A 159 19.51 15.70 -23.39
N THR A 160 19.74 14.41 -23.52
CA THR A 160 21.04 13.90 -23.99
C THR A 160 20.99 13.34 -25.40
N GLY A 161 19.78 13.06 -25.92
CA GLY A 161 19.58 12.35 -27.20
C GLY A 161 20.06 10.90 -27.17
N LYS A 162 20.44 10.39 -25.99
CA LYS A 162 20.90 9.01 -25.80
C LYS A 162 19.81 8.18 -25.17
N ARG A 163 19.89 6.86 -25.31
CA ARG A 163 19.01 5.93 -24.59
C ARG A 163 19.19 6.01 -23.09
N GLY A 164 18.19 5.52 -22.38
CA GLY A 164 18.09 5.53 -20.92
C GLY A 164 17.13 6.57 -20.39
N GLY A 165 16.33 6.14 -19.43
CA GLY A 165 15.37 6.99 -18.74
C GLY A 165 16.01 8.04 -17.86
N MET A 166 15.27 9.10 -17.60
CA MET A 166 15.74 10.19 -16.74
C MET A 166 15.73 9.82 -15.24
N ARG A 167 14.90 8.83 -14.85
CA ARG A 167 14.71 8.44 -13.44
C ARG A 167 15.43 7.14 -13.10
N PHE A 168 15.30 6.13 -13.95
CA PHE A 168 15.66 4.75 -13.63
C PHE A 168 16.82 4.18 -14.48
N GLY A 169 17.52 5.00 -15.23
CA GLY A 169 18.52 4.51 -16.18
C GLY A 169 17.87 3.81 -17.37
N SER A 170 18.18 2.53 -17.61
CA SER A 170 17.49 1.77 -18.67
C SER A 170 16.00 1.60 -18.35
N SER A 171 15.16 1.97 -19.31
CA SER A 171 13.70 1.95 -19.17
C SER A 171 13.08 1.63 -20.53
N PRO A 172 12.54 0.43 -20.74
CA PRO A 172 11.93 0.07 -22.02
C PRO A 172 10.70 0.93 -22.29
N CYS A 173 10.59 1.46 -23.52
CA CYS A 173 9.44 2.25 -23.95
C CYS A 173 8.23 1.36 -24.18
N LEU A 174 7.11 1.64 -23.48
CA LEU A 174 5.88 0.86 -23.60
C LEU A 174 5.16 1.06 -24.93
N CYS A 175 5.56 2.09 -25.68
CA CYS A 175 5.08 2.36 -27.03
C CYS A 175 6.04 1.83 -28.12
N SER A 176 6.97 0.94 -27.77
CA SER A 176 7.69 0.07 -28.69
C SER A 176 6.92 -1.22 -28.94
N ASP A 177 7.32 -2.00 -29.94
CA ASP A 177 6.73 -3.31 -30.22
C ASP A 177 6.90 -4.27 -29.03
N TRP A 178 8.04 -4.19 -28.35
CA TRP A 178 8.26 -4.94 -27.12
C TRP A 178 7.21 -4.62 -26.04
N GLY A 179 6.85 -3.34 -25.84
CA GLY A 179 5.86 -2.98 -24.84
C GLY A 179 4.50 -3.61 -25.12
N TYR A 180 4.09 -3.65 -26.38
CA TYR A 180 2.83 -4.31 -26.79
C TYR A 180 2.89 -5.83 -26.58
N GLU A 181 4.00 -6.46 -26.90
CA GLU A 181 4.22 -7.88 -26.66
C GLU A 181 4.23 -8.20 -25.15
N TYR A 182 4.90 -7.38 -24.34
CA TYR A 182 4.92 -7.50 -22.88
C TYR A 182 3.51 -7.55 -22.30
N PHE A 183 2.66 -6.58 -22.63
CA PHE A 183 1.28 -6.54 -22.10
C PHE A 183 0.46 -7.76 -22.55
N ASN A 184 0.64 -8.23 -23.77
CA ASN A 184 -0.04 -9.43 -24.26
C ASN A 184 0.44 -10.69 -23.53
N LYS A 185 1.73 -10.82 -23.26
CA LYS A 185 2.30 -11.92 -22.46
C LYS A 185 1.73 -11.91 -21.05
N ILE A 186 1.73 -10.75 -20.36
CA ILE A 186 1.15 -10.63 -19.02
C ILE A 186 -0.32 -11.05 -19.00
N LYS A 187 -1.16 -10.55 -19.91
CA LYS A 187 -2.57 -10.96 -20.02
C LYS A 187 -2.69 -12.46 -20.20
N THR A 188 -1.97 -13.04 -21.17
CA THR A 188 -2.00 -14.48 -21.47
C THR A 188 -1.58 -15.32 -20.26
N PHE A 189 -0.54 -14.89 -19.54
CA PHE A 189 -0.07 -15.59 -18.34
C PHE A 189 -1.17 -15.64 -17.26
N PHE A 190 -1.77 -14.50 -16.95
CA PHE A 190 -2.84 -14.42 -15.94
C PHE A 190 -4.11 -15.19 -16.35
N GLU A 191 -4.51 -15.11 -17.61
CA GLU A 191 -5.66 -15.89 -18.13
C GLU A 191 -5.43 -17.40 -18.01
N LYS A 192 -4.26 -17.87 -18.41
CA LYS A 192 -3.97 -19.32 -18.47
C LYS A 192 -3.63 -19.91 -17.11
N THR A 193 -2.91 -19.19 -16.23
CA THR A 193 -2.57 -19.67 -14.90
C THR A 193 -3.70 -19.49 -13.90
N GLY A 194 -4.54 -18.48 -14.11
CA GLY A 194 -5.60 -18.10 -13.19
C GLY A 194 -5.12 -17.33 -11.97
N MET A 195 -3.91 -16.80 -11.92
CA MET A 195 -3.46 -15.94 -10.81
C MET A 195 -4.39 -14.76 -10.60
N ARG A 196 -4.50 -14.29 -9.35
CA ARG A 196 -5.45 -13.24 -8.91
C ARG A 196 -4.82 -12.02 -8.27
N CYS A 197 -3.50 -11.88 -8.34
CA CYS A 197 -2.82 -10.65 -7.94
C CYS A 197 -1.67 -10.34 -8.88
N PHE A 198 -1.61 -9.09 -9.31
CA PHE A 198 -0.50 -8.55 -10.07
C PHE A 198 0.21 -7.47 -9.24
N GLU A 199 1.44 -7.74 -8.85
CA GLU A 199 2.35 -6.76 -8.27
C GLU A 199 3.26 -6.22 -9.36
N HIS A 200 3.07 -4.95 -9.73
CA HIS A 200 3.76 -4.34 -10.85
C HIS A 200 4.62 -3.17 -10.37
N ASP A 201 5.92 -3.31 -10.53
CA ASP A 201 6.93 -2.33 -10.12
C ASP A 201 7.53 -1.61 -11.33
N GLY A 202 8.06 -0.41 -11.08
CA GLY A 202 8.63 0.41 -12.14
C GLY A 202 7.60 0.94 -13.14
N SER A 203 6.32 0.82 -12.85
CA SER A 203 5.22 1.31 -13.69
C SER A 203 4.86 2.78 -13.44
N TYR A 204 5.62 3.50 -12.62
CA TYR A 204 5.44 4.93 -12.36
C TYR A 204 5.14 5.72 -13.65
N PRO A 205 4.83 7.02 -13.65
CA PRO A 205 4.34 7.72 -14.85
C PRO A 205 5.11 7.46 -16.17
N GLY A 206 6.11 6.61 -16.12
CA GLY A 206 6.97 6.23 -17.22
C GLY A 206 8.03 7.30 -17.49
N ASP A 207 9.09 6.91 -18.15
CA ASP A 207 10.07 7.86 -18.66
C ASP A 207 9.58 8.44 -19.99
N VAL A 208 9.76 9.75 -20.17
CA VAL A 208 9.51 10.38 -21.48
C VAL A 208 10.46 9.83 -22.53
N CYS A 209 9.99 9.66 -23.75
CA CYS A 209 10.78 9.08 -24.83
C CYS A 209 10.83 10.01 -26.03
N ALA A 210 12.03 10.49 -26.39
CA ALA A 210 12.24 11.32 -27.57
C ALA A 210 12.48 10.52 -28.87
N SER A 211 12.32 9.19 -28.82
CA SER A 211 12.44 8.35 -30.00
C SER A 211 11.38 8.74 -31.05
N THR A 212 11.76 8.72 -32.31
CA THR A 212 10.86 8.88 -33.47
C THR A 212 10.75 7.59 -34.27
N THR A 213 11.33 6.50 -33.76
CA THR A 213 11.37 5.18 -34.42
C THR A 213 10.52 4.14 -33.73
N HIS A 214 10.01 4.41 -32.53
CA HIS A 214 9.07 3.52 -31.85
C HIS A 214 7.68 3.57 -32.50
N SER A 215 7.07 2.42 -32.68
CA SER A 215 5.90 2.24 -33.55
C SER A 215 4.62 2.92 -33.07
N HIS A 216 4.50 3.19 -31.74
CA HIS A 216 3.24 3.57 -31.12
C HIS A 216 3.26 4.94 -30.43
N HIS A 217 4.23 5.78 -30.72
CA HIS A 217 4.24 7.21 -30.47
C HIS A 217 5.08 7.94 -31.55
N LYS A 218 4.84 9.26 -31.72
CA LYS A 218 5.54 10.05 -32.74
C LYS A 218 6.87 10.62 -32.27
N GLY A 219 6.99 10.84 -30.95
CA GLY A 219 8.17 11.46 -30.35
C GLY A 219 7.95 11.86 -28.91
N LEU A 220 8.70 12.88 -28.45
CA LEU A 220 8.66 13.33 -27.07
C LEU A 220 7.24 13.70 -26.59
N ASN A 221 6.53 14.48 -27.41
CA ASN A 221 5.32 15.17 -26.98
C ASN A 221 4.12 14.26 -26.70
N ASP A 222 4.05 13.10 -27.33
CA ASP A 222 2.96 12.13 -27.13
C ASP A 222 3.41 10.85 -26.40
N SER A 223 4.71 10.69 -26.14
CA SER A 223 5.29 9.45 -25.62
C SER A 223 4.75 9.05 -24.26
N GLN A 224 4.77 9.98 -23.29
CA GLN A 224 4.36 9.68 -21.92
C GLN A 224 2.86 9.46 -21.82
N TRP A 225 2.07 10.24 -22.56
CA TRP A 225 0.63 10.07 -22.66
C TRP A 225 0.25 8.68 -23.17
N ASN A 226 0.85 8.24 -24.28
CA ASN A 226 0.55 6.94 -24.87
C ASN A 226 1.01 5.78 -23.96
N GLN A 227 2.17 5.88 -23.31
CA GLN A 227 2.64 4.89 -22.35
C GLN A 227 1.70 4.77 -21.16
N PHE A 228 1.24 5.90 -20.61
CA PHE A 228 0.29 5.91 -19.49
C PHE A 228 -1.04 5.22 -19.86
N TYR A 229 -1.57 5.51 -21.05
CA TYR A 229 -2.76 4.83 -21.56
C TYR A 229 -2.56 3.32 -21.65
N LYS A 230 -1.41 2.89 -22.14
CA LYS A 230 -1.10 1.47 -22.29
C LYS A 230 -1.07 0.73 -20.94
N ILE A 231 -0.47 1.35 -19.94
CA ILE A 231 -0.46 0.80 -18.57
C ILE A 231 -1.89 0.75 -17.99
N THR A 232 -2.65 1.82 -18.13
CA THR A 232 -4.00 1.91 -17.58
C THR A 232 -4.97 0.94 -18.26
N ASP A 233 -4.83 0.68 -19.55
CA ASP A 233 -5.58 -0.36 -20.26
C ASP A 233 -5.33 -1.75 -19.66
N LEU A 234 -4.07 -2.08 -19.32
CA LEU A 234 -3.76 -3.32 -18.65
C LEU A 234 -4.45 -3.39 -17.27
N TYR A 235 -4.39 -2.31 -16.49
CA TYR A 235 -4.97 -2.29 -15.15
C TYR A 235 -6.49 -2.38 -15.17
N HIS A 236 -7.16 -1.71 -16.10
CA HIS A 236 -8.60 -1.86 -16.30
C HIS A 236 -8.95 -3.32 -16.64
N TRP A 237 -8.22 -3.92 -17.58
CA TRP A 237 -8.41 -5.33 -17.93
C TRP A 237 -8.20 -6.25 -16.73
N MET A 238 -7.17 -6.03 -15.90
CA MET A 238 -6.93 -6.80 -14.68
C MET A 238 -8.12 -6.70 -13.70
N CYS A 239 -8.61 -5.47 -13.45
CA CYS A 239 -9.75 -5.26 -12.58
C CYS A 239 -11.04 -5.92 -13.10
N GLU A 240 -11.31 -5.83 -14.41
CA GLU A 240 -12.45 -6.46 -15.07
C GLU A 240 -12.41 -7.99 -14.95
N ASN A 241 -11.22 -8.56 -14.86
CA ASN A 241 -11.00 -9.99 -14.65
C ASN A 241 -10.85 -10.39 -13.17
N GLY A 242 -11.11 -9.49 -12.23
CA GLY A 242 -11.06 -9.74 -10.80
C GLY A 242 -9.65 -10.01 -10.27
N ILE A 243 -8.63 -9.41 -10.88
CA ILE A 243 -7.23 -9.50 -10.47
C ILE A 243 -6.90 -8.30 -9.59
N TYR A 244 -6.48 -8.57 -8.36
CA TYR A 244 -6.05 -7.56 -7.41
C TYR A 244 -4.76 -6.88 -7.87
N LEU A 245 -4.72 -5.54 -7.85
CA LEU A 245 -3.57 -4.75 -8.28
C LEU A 245 -2.79 -4.22 -7.06
N ASN A 246 -1.63 -4.79 -6.81
CA ASN A 246 -0.67 -4.30 -5.82
C ASN A 246 0.39 -3.44 -6.51
N VAL A 247 0.00 -2.22 -6.91
CA VAL A 247 0.81 -1.32 -7.75
C VAL A 247 0.89 0.08 -7.14
N PRO A 248 1.79 0.97 -7.61
CA PRO A 248 1.99 2.32 -7.06
C PRO A 248 0.72 3.19 -7.07
N ASP A 249 0.73 4.22 -6.24
CA ASP A 249 -0.36 5.17 -6.02
C ASP A 249 -0.70 6.08 -7.22
N PHE A 250 0.13 6.14 -8.25
CA PHE A 250 -0.16 6.87 -9.47
C PHE A 250 -1.37 6.34 -10.25
N TYR A 251 -1.79 5.12 -9.97
CA TYR A 251 -2.82 4.40 -10.72
C TYR A 251 -4.07 4.05 -9.90
N PHE A 252 -4.24 4.64 -8.73
CA PHE A 252 -5.37 4.29 -7.87
C PHE A 252 -6.74 4.52 -8.53
N LEU A 253 -6.87 5.50 -9.42
CA LEU A 253 -8.08 5.72 -10.23
C LEU A 253 -8.28 4.67 -11.35
N ASN A 254 -7.28 3.87 -11.62
CA ASN A 254 -7.28 2.82 -12.64
C ASN A 254 -7.31 1.41 -12.03
N GLY A 255 -7.67 1.28 -10.74
CA GLY A 255 -7.83 0.01 -10.07
C GLY A 255 -6.70 -0.37 -9.10
N SER A 256 -5.63 0.40 -9.02
CA SER A 256 -4.60 0.19 -8.00
C SER A 256 -5.18 0.29 -6.59
N THR A 257 -4.69 -0.56 -5.71
CA THR A 257 -5.08 -0.55 -4.30
C THR A 257 -4.21 0.34 -3.44
N LYS A 258 -3.10 0.86 -3.97
CA LYS A 258 -2.19 1.72 -3.22
C LYS A 258 -2.44 3.19 -3.56
N THR A 259 -2.67 4.01 -2.54
CA THR A 259 -2.88 5.46 -2.66
C THR A 259 -1.82 6.26 -1.88
N SER A 260 -0.86 5.62 -1.26
CA SER A 260 0.22 6.30 -0.56
C SER A 260 1.54 6.13 -1.30
N ILE A 261 2.45 7.06 -1.06
CA ILE A 261 3.82 6.98 -1.52
C ILE A 261 4.44 5.71 -0.94
N GLY A 262 4.53 4.69 -1.81
CA GLY A 262 4.63 3.34 -1.46
C GLY A 262 5.91 2.90 -0.85
N TYR A 263 6.90 2.64 -1.63
CA TYR A 263 8.11 1.93 -1.28
C TYR A 263 8.75 2.44 0.03
N ARG A 264 8.69 1.62 1.09
CA ARG A 264 9.34 1.88 2.37
C ARG A 264 10.59 1.02 2.51
N GLU A 265 11.47 1.14 1.53
CA GLU A 265 12.71 0.38 1.42
C GLU A 265 13.66 0.59 2.61
N VAL A 266 13.54 1.70 3.29
CA VAL A 266 14.35 1.99 4.49
C VAL A 266 14.27 0.91 5.56
N ASN A 267 13.16 0.21 5.68
CA ASN A 267 13.03 -0.90 6.63
C ASN A 267 13.94 -2.08 6.31
N TRP A 268 14.40 -2.22 5.07
CA TRP A 268 15.30 -3.30 4.69
C TRP A 268 16.72 -3.14 5.23
N SER A 269 17.12 -1.91 5.51
CA SER A 269 18.46 -1.58 5.99
C SER A 269 18.53 -1.17 7.45
N LEU A 270 17.37 -0.90 8.09
CA LEU A 270 17.34 -0.55 9.50
C LEU A 270 17.48 -1.79 10.39
N PRO A 271 18.26 -1.71 11.49
CA PRO A 271 18.20 -2.73 12.53
C PRO A 271 16.78 -2.93 13.07
N ARG A 272 16.47 -4.15 13.53
CA ARG A 272 15.12 -4.54 13.98
C ARG A 272 14.50 -3.58 14.98
N ASP A 273 15.25 -3.13 15.99
CA ASP A 273 14.78 -2.16 16.99
C ASP A 273 14.37 -0.82 16.37
N ARG A 274 15.05 -0.38 15.33
CA ARG A 274 14.73 0.84 14.59
C ARG A 274 13.51 0.65 13.70
N GLN A 275 13.35 -0.52 13.11
CA GLN A 275 12.16 -0.83 12.32
C GLN A 275 10.88 -0.72 13.16
N LEU A 276 10.89 -1.11 14.44
CA LEU A 276 9.74 -1.01 15.33
C LEU A 276 9.25 0.45 15.49
N ILE A 277 10.16 1.38 15.65
CA ILE A 277 9.80 2.80 15.77
C ILE A 277 9.42 3.40 14.41
N HIS A 278 10.23 3.10 13.40
CA HIS A 278 10.03 3.64 12.05
C HIS A 278 8.70 3.20 11.44
N THR A 279 8.30 1.94 11.62
CA THR A 279 7.01 1.43 11.15
C THR A 279 5.84 2.22 11.75
N ARG A 280 5.84 2.47 13.06
CA ARG A 280 4.78 3.27 13.69
C ARG A 280 4.79 4.73 13.24
N GLN A 281 5.98 5.33 13.05
CA GLN A 281 6.10 6.70 12.51
C GLN A 281 5.53 6.78 11.09
N LEU A 282 5.84 5.82 10.23
CA LEU A 282 5.29 5.77 8.87
C LEU A 282 3.77 5.62 8.89
N ASN A 283 3.25 4.67 9.68
CA ASN A 283 1.81 4.45 9.78
C ASN A 283 1.10 5.70 10.31
N TYR A 284 1.67 6.38 11.30
CA TYR A 284 1.12 7.61 11.85
C TYR A 284 1.19 8.78 10.85
N ASP A 285 2.34 9.02 10.23
CA ASP A 285 2.54 10.19 9.36
C ASP A 285 1.79 10.04 8.01
N CYS A 286 1.72 8.83 7.45
CA CYS A 286 1.05 8.59 6.18
C CYS A 286 -0.48 8.59 6.29
N THR A 287 -1.04 8.20 7.42
CA THR A 287 -2.51 8.10 7.59
C THR A 287 -3.20 9.44 7.82
N TRP A 288 -2.47 10.55 7.92
CA TRP A 288 -3.09 11.88 7.89
C TRP A 288 -3.90 12.12 6.61
N GLU A 289 -3.39 11.67 5.46
CA GLU A 289 -4.01 11.93 4.15
C GLU A 289 -4.38 10.65 3.40
N ARG A 290 -3.87 9.48 3.82
CA ARG A 290 -4.01 8.23 3.10
C ARG A 290 -4.81 7.21 3.88
N ILE A 291 -5.53 6.37 3.16
CA ILE A 291 -6.27 5.25 3.74
C ILE A 291 -5.26 4.22 4.27
N PRO A 292 -5.43 3.69 5.50
CA PRO A 292 -4.49 2.70 6.05
C PRO A 292 -4.24 1.51 5.14
N SER A 293 -5.30 0.92 4.58
CA SER A 293 -5.23 -0.22 3.67
C SER A 293 -4.43 0.04 2.40
N SER A 294 -4.23 1.30 2.02
CA SER A 294 -3.47 1.69 0.84
C SER A 294 -1.98 1.92 1.10
N LEU A 295 -1.55 1.84 2.36
CA LEU A 295 -0.13 1.98 2.69
C LEU A 295 0.65 0.73 2.30
N TRP A 296 1.92 0.94 1.97
CA TRP A 296 2.85 -0.13 1.62
C TRP A 296 4.05 -0.12 2.57
N SER A 297 4.12 -1.10 3.46
CA SER A 297 5.18 -1.28 4.45
C SER A 297 5.93 -2.58 4.20
N PHE A 298 7.23 -2.63 4.49
CA PHE A 298 8.03 -3.85 4.39
C PHE A 298 8.39 -4.42 5.75
N VAL A 299 8.29 -5.75 5.85
CA VAL A 299 8.79 -6.55 6.97
C VAL A 299 9.73 -7.61 6.39
N PRO A 300 11.07 -7.35 6.41
CA PRO A 300 12.05 -8.25 5.81
C PRO A 300 12.26 -9.48 6.69
N LEU A 301 11.74 -10.63 6.28
CA LEU A 301 12.03 -11.89 6.97
C LEU A 301 13.43 -12.39 6.63
N VAL A 302 13.88 -12.17 5.39
CA VAL A 302 15.23 -12.50 4.91
C VAL A 302 15.93 -11.26 4.37
N GLU A 303 17.24 -11.35 4.18
CA GLU A 303 18.04 -10.26 3.65
C GLU A 303 17.55 -9.79 2.28
N TYR A 304 17.55 -8.46 2.13
CA TYR A 304 17.26 -7.79 0.90
C TYR A 304 17.90 -6.39 0.91
N HIS A 305 18.45 -5.96 -0.20
CA HIS A 305 19.07 -4.63 -0.37
C HIS A 305 20.03 -4.17 0.76
N GLY A 306 20.85 -5.06 1.25
CA GLY A 306 21.98 -4.71 2.10
C GLY A 306 21.68 -4.44 3.57
N GLY A 307 20.48 -4.76 4.06
CA GLY A 307 20.16 -4.64 5.48
C GLY A 307 20.91 -5.62 6.39
N GLY A 308 21.34 -6.74 5.86
CA GLY A 308 22.08 -7.77 6.57
C GLY A 308 21.30 -8.41 7.72
N LYS A 309 21.99 -9.24 8.50
CA LYS A 309 21.39 -9.99 9.62
C LYS A 309 20.76 -9.12 10.71
N ALA A 310 21.18 -7.88 10.89
CA ALA A 310 20.61 -6.99 11.89
C ALA A 310 19.21 -6.48 11.52
N ALA A 311 18.84 -6.52 10.23
CA ALA A 311 17.58 -6.04 9.71
C ALA A 311 16.54 -7.15 9.50
N THR A 312 16.97 -8.43 9.43
CA THR A 312 16.10 -9.56 9.08
C THR A 312 15.54 -10.28 10.29
N LEU A 313 14.42 -10.97 10.12
CA LEU A 313 13.73 -11.67 11.20
C LEU A 313 13.99 -13.19 11.21
N GLU A 314 14.56 -13.76 10.15
CA GLU A 314 14.97 -15.18 10.18
C GLU A 314 16.24 -15.38 11.02
N PRO A 315 16.29 -16.44 11.87
CA PRO A 315 15.21 -17.40 12.18
C PRO A 315 14.08 -16.75 13.01
N LEU A 316 12.82 -17.01 12.65
CA LEU A 316 11.67 -16.29 13.25
C LEU A 316 11.50 -16.51 14.75
N HIS A 317 11.82 -17.72 15.25
CA HIS A 317 11.75 -18.03 16.66
C HIS A 317 12.77 -17.26 17.51
N GLU A 318 13.93 -16.90 16.96
CA GLU A 318 14.96 -16.09 17.66
C GLU A 318 14.56 -14.61 17.74
N HIS A 319 13.69 -14.15 16.82
CA HIS A 319 13.23 -12.76 16.69
C HIS A 319 11.72 -12.61 16.85
N LEU A 320 11.12 -13.51 17.62
CA LEU A 320 9.66 -13.59 17.78
C LEU A 320 9.06 -12.30 18.36
N TYR A 321 9.78 -11.63 19.24
CA TYR A 321 9.34 -10.35 19.81
C TYR A 321 9.17 -9.28 18.73
N GLU A 322 10.17 -9.07 17.90
CA GLU A 322 10.14 -8.08 16.83
C GLU A 322 9.12 -8.47 15.76
N TYR A 323 9.04 -9.73 15.40
CA TYR A 323 8.07 -10.23 14.42
C TYR A 323 6.64 -10.00 14.88
N LYS A 324 6.30 -10.45 16.08
CA LYS A 324 5.01 -10.21 16.73
C LYS A 324 4.66 -8.72 16.79
N THR A 325 5.62 -7.90 17.21
CA THR A 325 5.41 -6.46 17.39
C THR A 325 5.18 -5.76 16.06
N LEU A 326 5.96 -6.07 15.02
CA LEU A 326 5.76 -5.54 13.66
C LEU A 326 4.40 -5.94 13.08
N MET A 327 3.96 -7.18 13.29
CA MET A 327 2.63 -7.60 12.87
C MET A 327 1.53 -6.78 13.57
N PHE A 328 1.58 -6.62 14.89
CA PHE A 328 0.61 -5.84 15.63
C PHE A 328 0.62 -4.35 15.23
N GLN A 329 1.77 -3.78 14.96
CA GLN A 329 1.89 -2.37 14.52
C GLN A 329 1.25 -2.14 13.16
N ASN A 330 1.45 -3.07 12.22
CA ASN A 330 0.87 -2.95 10.88
C ASN A 330 -0.63 -3.26 10.90
N TYR A 331 -1.04 -4.43 11.39
CA TYR A 331 -2.45 -4.80 11.44
C TYR A 331 -3.26 -3.88 12.35
N GLY A 332 -2.68 -3.43 13.48
CA GLY A 332 -3.30 -2.46 14.37
C GLY A 332 -3.47 -1.06 13.78
N ALA A 333 -2.76 -0.75 12.71
CA ALA A 333 -2.96 0.46 11.92
C ALA A 333 -3.80 0.20 10.64
N GLY A 334 -4.30 -1.02 10.42
CA GLY A 334 -5.04 -1.40 9.21
C GLY A 334 -4.15 -1.56 7.96
N VAL A 335 -2.83 -1.70 8.16
CA VAL A 335 -1.85 -1.79 7.08
C VAL A 335 -1.52 -3.24 6.76
N GLN A 336 -1.65 -3.63 5.48
CA GLN A 336 -1.14 -4.89 4.97
C GLN A 336 0.32 -4.72 4.56
N ALA A 337 1.23 -5.20 5.41
CA ALA A 337 2.66 -5.12 5.12
C ALA A 337 3.11 -6.26 4.20
N CYS A 338 4.21 -6.03 3.51
CA CYS A 338 4.93 -7.03 2.75
C CYS A 338 5.81 -7.87 3.69
N TYR A 339 5.27 -8.97 4.20
CA TYR A 339 6.05 -9.97 4.96
C TYR A 339 6.81 -10.84 3.97
N ARG A 340 8.05 -10.44 3.68
CA ARG A 340 8.82 -11.00 2.57
C ARG A 340 9.85 -12.03 3.04
N GLY A 341 9.62 -13.28 2.69
CA GLY A 341 10.52 -14.41 3.06
C GLY A 341 10.03 -15.75 2.53
N PRO A 342 10.68 -16.84 2.95
CA PRO A 342 10.35 -18.19 2.48
C PRO A 342 9.19 -18.84 3.22
N ARG A 343 8.76 -18.28 4.38
CA ARG A 343 7.77 -18.89 5.28
C ARG A 343 7.18 -17.88 6.25
N LEU A 344 6.04 -18.21 6.86
CA LEU A 344 5.37 -17.40 7.89
C LEU A 344 5.74 -17.80 9.31
N TYR A 345 6.16 -19.04 9.52
CA TYR A 345 6.60 -19.55 10.82
C TYR A 345 7.62 -20.67 10.66
N ASP A 346 8.46 -20.89 11.66
CA ASP A 346 9.51 -21.92 11.71
C ASP A 346 9.38 -22.86 12.90
N THR A 347 8.55 -22.54 13.90
CA THR A 347 8.26 -23.39 15.05
C THR A 347 6.76 -23.38 15.38
N PRO A 348 6.27 -24.34 16.20
CA PRO A 348 4.88 -24.30 16.68
C PRO A 348 4.55 -23.02 17.46
N GLU A 349 5.49 -22.44 18.18
CA GLU A 349 5.31 -21.20 18.92
C GLU A 349 5.13 -20.00 17.99
N THR A 350 5.98 -19.86 16.96
CA THR A 350 5.82 -18.80 15.95
C THR A 350 4.52 -18.98 15.17
N LYS A 351 4.12 -20.22 14.84
CA LYS A 351 2.82 -20.51 14.23
C LYS A 351 1.66 -19.99 15.09
N GLN A 352 1.69 -20.30 16.38
CA GLN A 352 0.65 -19.87 17.31
C GLN A 352 0.52 -18.33 17.31
N VAL A 353 1.64 -17.63 17.45
CA VAL A 353 1.66 -16.15 17.48
C VAL A 353 1.10 -15.56 16.19
N VAL A 354 1.52 -16.05 15.03
CA VAL A 354 1.01 -15.58 13.73
C VAL A 354 -0.50 -15.82 13.63
N THR A 355 -0.95 -17.03 14.00
CA THR A 355 -2.37 -17.40 13.96
C THR A 355 -3.21 -16.50 14.85
N GLU A 356 -2.80 -16.27 16.10
CA GLU A 356 -3.50 -15.41 17.05
C GLU A 356 -3.65 -13.97 16.54
N ILE A 357 -2.58 -13.41 15.97
CA ILE A 357 -2.62 -12.04 15.42
C ILE A 357 -3.54 -11.95 14.21
N ILE A 358 -3.49 -12.91 13.30
CA ILE A 358 -4.36 -12.92 12.13
C ILE A 358 -5.83 -13.12 12.54
N GLN A 359 -6.12 -13.98 13.50
CA GLN A 359 -7.48 -14.15 14.03
C GLN A 359 -7.98 -12.87 14.73
N TRP A 360 -7.13 -12.20 15.50
CA TRP A 360 -7.44 -10.91 16.11
C TRP A 360 -7.74 -9.85 15.03
N TYR A 361 -6.89 -9.75 13.99
CA TYR A 361 -7.13 -8.82 12.89
C TYR A 361 -8.45 -9.14 12.18
N LYS A 362 -8.73 -10.39 11.86
CA LYS A 362 -9.99 -10.80 11.21
C LYS A 362 -11.22 -10.46 12.07
N LYS A 363 -11.12 -10.63 13.38
CA LYS A 363 -12.18 -10.25 14.30
C LYS A 363 -12.51 -8.76 14.25
N TYR A 364 -11.48 -7.92 14.18
CA TYR A 364 -11.62 -6.46 14.17
C TYR A 364 -11.40 -5.82 12.81
N ARG A 365 -11.36 -6.62 11.74
CA ARG A 365 -11.03 -6.15 10.39
C ARG A 365 -11.84 -4.94 9.95
N ARG A 366 -13.13 -4.92 10.24
CA ARG A 366 -14.01 -3.82 9.87
C ARG A 366 -13.57 -2.51 10.50
N ILE A 367 -13.36 -2.49 11.82
CA ILE A 367 -12.94 -1.27 12.50
C ILE A 367 -11.49 -0.90 12.16
N LEU A 368 -10.59 -1.86 11.99
CA LEU A 368 -9.19 -1.63 11.64
C LEU A 368 -9.02 -1.10 10.21
N ASN A 369 -9.97 -1.33 9.30
CA ASN A 369 -10.00 -0.74 7.96
C ASN A 369 -10.81 0.56 7.88
N SER A 370 -11.28 1.08 9.02
CA SER A 370 -12.04 2.33 9.10
C SER A 370 -11.15 3.58 9.15
N ASP A 371 -11.72 4.72 9.47
CA ASP A 371 -10.96 5.97 9.58
C ASP A 371 -10.06 5.98 10.83
N ILE A 372 -8.93 6.69 10.75
CA ILE A 372 -7.98 6.87 11.84
C ILE A 372 -8.10 8.27 12.43
N ILE A 373 -8.01 8.34 13.76
CA ILE A 373 -7.79 9.54 14.55
C ILE A 373 -6.43 9.43 15.21
N HIS A 374 -5.64 10.47 15.09
CA HIS A 374 -4.26 10.50 15.58
C HIS A 374 -4.23 10.91 17.05
N LEU A 375 -3.68 10.06 17.92
CA LEU A 375 -3.61 10.33 19.37
C LEU A 375 -2.29 10.97 19.75
N ARG A 376 -1.17 10.26 19.61
CA ARG A 376 0.16 10.75 19.91
C ARG A 376 1.19 10.18 18.94
N LYS A 377 2.04 11.08 18.40
CA LYS A 377 3.10 10.71 17.45
C LYS A 377 4.18 9.85 18.13
N PRO A 378 4.66 8.78 17.46
CA PRO A 378 5.80 7.99 17.93
C PRO A 378 7.10 8.78 18.01
N ASP A 379 7.66 8.93 19.21
CA ASP A 379 8.92 9.64 19.49
C ASP A 379 9.97 8.78 20.21
N ALA A 380 9.67 7.52 20.48
CA ALA A 380 10.49 6.55 21.20
C ALA A 380 10.82 6.94 22.66
N ARG A 381 10.07 7.87 23.27
CA ARG A 381 10.32 8.37 24.64
C ARG A 381 9.19 8.05 25.62
N ASP A 382 7.97 8.02 25.13
CA ASP A 382 6.77 7.76 25.89
C ASP A 382 5.79 7.00 24.99
N TRP A 383 4.57 6.72 25.50
CA TRP A 383 3.55 6.04 24.70
C TRP A 383 3.29 6.76 23.38
N ASP A 384 2.85 6.01 22.40
CA ASP A 384 2.30 6.51 21.16
C ASP A 384 1.05 5.71 20.77
N GLY A 385 0.25 6.27 19.84
CA GLY A 385 -0.97 5.56 19.46
C GLY A 385 -1.84 6.29 18.46
N LEU A 386 -2.80 5.54 17.97
CA LEU A 386 -3.86 5.97 17.06
C LEU A 386 -5.18 5.30 17.44
N MET A 387 -6.29 5.78 16.93
CA MET A 387 -7.60 5.20 17.14
C MET A 387 -8.36 5.09 15.82
N HIS A 388 -8.86 3.90 15.53
CA HIS A 388 -9.81 3.71 14.44
C HIS A 388 -11.21 4.11 14.88
N VAL A 389 -12.00 4.69 13.98
CA VAL A 389 -13.39 5.12 14.24
C VAL A 389 -14.33 4.71 13.13
N ASP A 390 -15.46 4.10 13.50
CA ASP A 390 -16.57 3.76 12.61
C ASP A 390 -17.91 4.09 13.28
N PRO A 391 -18.47 5.30 13.07
CA PRO A 391 -19.74 5.68 13.70
C PRO A 391 -20.92 4.79 13.28
N LYS A 392 -20.80 4.02 12.22
CA LYS A 392 -21.82 3.09 11.71
C LYS A 392 -21.59 1.64 12.12
N GLY A 393 -20.37 1.31 12.59
CA GLY A 393 -19.99 -0.04 13.02
C GLY A 393 -20.61 -0.44 14.36
N LYS A 394 -20.44 -1.70 14.72
CA LYS A 394 -20.70 -2.20 16.08
C LYS A 394 -19.66 -1.61 17.04
N GLU A 395 -18.40 -1.86 16.74
CA GLU A 395 -17.28 -1.17 17.37
C GLU A 395 -17.24 0.27 16.81
N LYS A 396 -17.49 1.25 17.69
CA LYS A 396 -17.44 2.68 17.35
C LYS A 396 -16.02 3.23 17.29
N GLY A 397 -15.12 2.57 18.01
CA GLY A 397 -13.70 2.86 18.02
C GLY A 397 -12.84 1.68 18.46
N LEU A 398 -11.57 1.71 18.02
CA LEU A 398 -10.52 0.82 18.51
C LEU A 398 -9.24 1.63 18.65
N ALA A 399 -8.81 1.88 19.88
CA ALA A 399 -7.61 2.64 20.20
C ALA A 399 -6.43 1.71 20.47
N MET A 400 -5.31 1.94 19.77
CA MET A 400 -4.05 1.21 19.92
C MET A 400 -3.05 2.08 20.69
N PHE A 401 -2.39 1.51 21.69
CA PHE A 401 -1.36 2.18 22.49
C PHE A 401 -0.09 1.34 22.52
N PHE A 402 1.04 1.98 22.29
CA PHE A 402 2.37 1.35 22.27
C PHE A 402 3.29 2.02 23.28
N ASN A 403 4.14 1.23 23.92
CA ASN A 403 5.17 1.69 24.83
C ASN A 403 6.55 1.29 24.28
N PRO A 404 7.37 2.24 23.82
CA PRO A 404 8.71 1.94 23.29
C PRO A 404 9.77 1.78 24.40
N THR A 405 9.44 2.05 25.66
CA THR A 405 10.41 2.08 26.77
C THR A 405 10.60 0.72 27.42
N ASP A 406 11.72 0.55 28.15
CA ASP A 406 12.06 -0.69 28.86
C ASP A 406 11.32 -0.88 30.19
N GLN A 407 10.38 0.02 30.52
CA GLN A 407 9.59 -0.03 31.75
C GLN A 407 8.10 0.02 31.44
N GLU A 408 7.30 -0.65 32.24
CA GLU A 408 5.84 -0.46 32.21
C GLU A 408 5.50 1.00 32.53
N ILE A 409 4.57 1.56 31.78
CA ILE A 409 4.08 2.92 32.00
C ILE A 409 2.59 2.94 32.24
N THR A 410 2.15 3.80 33.17
CA THR A 410 0.74 4.11 33.36
C THR A 410 0.51 5.59 33.07
N ARG A 411 -0.49 5.89 32.25
CA ARG A 411 -0.83 7.26 31.84
C ARG A 411 -2.32 7.52 31.96
N GLN A 412 -2.66 8.75 32.33
CA GLN A 412 -4.02 9.28 32.17
C GLN A 412 -4.14 9.85 30.76
N ILE A 413 -4.95 9.24 29.91
CA ILE A 413 -5.11 9.61 28.52
C ILE A 413 -6.51 10.14 28.29
N GLU A 414 -6.62 11.34 27.73
CA GLU A 414 -7.86 11.88 27.19
C GLU A 414 -8.10 11.31 25.79
N LEU A 415 -9.10 10.43 25.67
CA LEU A 415 -9.46 9.81 24.39
C LEU A 415 -10.56 10.63 23.71
N PRO A 416 -10.33 11.20 22.51
CA PRO A 416 -11.31 12.00 21.79
C PRO A 416 -12.29 11.09 21.06
N LEU A 417 -13.57 11.06 21.48
CA LEU A 417 -14.60 10.20 20.91
C LEU A 417 -15.57 10.91 19.97
N TYR A 418 -15.32 12.18 19.62
CA TYR A 418 -16.20 12.96 18.75
C TYR A 418 -16.54 12.24 17.43
N TYR A 419 -15.53 11.67 16.77
CA TYR A 419 -15.69 11.00 15.48
C TYR A 419 -16.28 9.58 15.58
N THR A 420 -16.45 9.04 16.78
CA THR A 420 -17.17 7.78 16.98
C THR A 420 -18.69 7.94 16.86
N GLY A 421 -19.17 9.19 16.92
CA GLY A 421 -20.61 9.51 16.91
C GLY A 421 -21.30 9.29 18.26
N LEU A 422 -20.61 8.84 19.31
CA LEU A 422 -21.14 8.71 20.66
C LEU A 422 -21.41 10.09 21.27
N LYS A 423 -22.46 10.23 22.09
CA LYS A 423 -22.93 11.53 22.59
C LYS A 423 -22.77 11.73 24.10
N GLN A 424 -23.15 10.75 24.88
CA GLN A 424 -23.23 10.88 26.36
C GLN A 424 -22.38 9.86 27.07
N GLN A 425 -22.33 8.65 26.57
CA GLN A 425 -21.71 7.50 27.20
C GLN A 425 -21.02 6.62 26.16
N ALA A 426 -19.93 5.96 26.56
CA ALA A 426 -19.24 4.92 25.81
C ALA A 426 -19.06 3.69 26.69
N MET A 427 -19.26 2.51 26.12
CA MET A 427 -18.84 1.25 26.70
C MET A 427 -17.42 0.96 26.22
N ILE A 428 -16.46 0.89 27.13
CA ILE A 428 -15.04 0.73 26.80
C ILE A 428 -14.50 -0.50 27.53
N ARG A 429 -13.84 -1.38 26.78
CA ARG A 429 -13.11 -2.53 27.35
C ARG A 429 -11.66 -2.54 26.88
N GLU A 430 -10.78 -2.88 27.77
CA GLU A 430 -9.41 -3.17 27.43
C GLU A 430 -9.33 -4.61 26.89
N GLN A 431 -8.77 -4.75 25.69
CA GLN A 431 -8.61 -6.02 24.98
C GLN A 431 -9.94 -6.82 24.93
N GLU A 432 -9.92 -8.07 25.40
CA GLU A 432 -11.09 -8.94 25.49
C GLU A 432 -11.71 -8.92 26.90
N GLY A 433 -11.35 -7.93 27.71
CA GLY A 433 -11.83 -7.80 29.10
C GLY A 433 -13.27 -7.33 29.21
N GLN A 434 -13.70 -7.06 30.42
CA GLN A 434 -15.04 -6.59 30.70
C GLN A 434 -15.21 -5.12 30.33
N ALA A 435 -16.31 -4.81 29.63
CA ALA A 435 -16.65 -3.44 29.27
C ALA A 435 -17.12 -2.64 30.48
N LYS A 436 -16.68 -1.39 30.57
CA LYS A 436 -17.09 -0.41 31.60
C LYS A 436 -17.72 0.80 30.92
N ALA A 437 -18.70 1.40 31.60
CA ALA A 437 -19.36 2.61 31.14
C ALA A 437 -18.55 3.85 31.55
N TYR A 438 -18.37 4.77 30.57
CA TYR A 438 -17.70 6.05 30.74
C TYR A 438 -18.61 7.17 30.26
N SER A 439 -18.79 8.22 31.06
CA SER A 439 -19.48 9.41 30.62
C SER A 439 -18.56 10.29 29.79
N LEU A 440 -19.06 10.82 28.67
CA LEU A 440 -18.35 11.78 27.84
C LEU A 440 -18.50 13.18 28.45
N ASP A 441 -17.41 13.97 28.36
CA ASP A 441 -17.47 15.39 28.68
C ASP A 441 -18.13 16.22 27.55
N CYS A 442 -18.25 17.53 27.74
CA CYS A 442 -18.83 18.44 26.75
C CYS A 442 -18.06 18.50 25.42
N ASN A 443 -16.81 18.03 25.39
CA ASN A 443 -15.95 17.93 24.21
C ASN A 443 -15.95 16.51 23.60
N SER A 444 -16.85 15.65 24.04
CA SER A 444 -16.91 14.24 23.62
C SER A 444 -15.64 13.45 23.96
N LYS A 445 -15.01 13.72 25.09
CA LYS A 445 -13.82 13.03 25.55
C LYS A 445 -14.08 12.18 26.77
N VAL A 446 -13.26 11.14 26.95
CA VAL A 446 -13.20 10.33 28.16
C VAL A 446 -11.77 10.27 28.69
N LYS A 447 -11.61 10.19 30.02
CA LYS A 447 -10.28 9.97 30.64
C LYS A 447 -10.12 8.50 31.00
N LEU A 448 -9.09 7.88 30.45
CA LEU A 448 -8.71 6.50 30.69
C LEU A 448 -7.39 6.42 31.44
N THR A 449 -7.32 5.53 32.42
CA THR A 449 -6.04 5.07 32.97
C THR A 449 -5.57 3.93 32.08
N VAL A 450 -4.47 4.13 31.34
CA VAL A 450 -3.90 3.15 30.43
C VAL A 450 -2.57 2.69 30.97
N THR A 451 -2.43 1.40 31.25
CA THR A 451 -1.17 0.75 31.62
C THR A 451 -0.65 -0.04 30.42
N ILE A 452 0.58 0.24 30.00
CA ILE A 452 1.18 -0.37 28.83
C ILE A 452 2.46 -1.07 29.26
N PRO A 453 2.58 -2.40 29.06
CA PRO A 453 3.79 -3.15 29.42
C PRO A 453 5.06 -2.56 28.79
N ALA A 454 6.20 -2.82 29.40
CA ALA A 454 7.50 -2.48 28.84
C ALA A 454 7.65 -3.06 27.42
N LYS A 455 8.08 -2.25 26.46
CA LYS A 455 8.21 -2.63 25.03
C LYS A 455 6.97 -3.29 24.44
N GLY A 456 5.80 -2.99 25.02
CA GLY A 456 4.54 -3.65 24.75
C GLY A 456 3.49 -2.75 24.12
N TYR A 457 2.29 -3.28 24.09
CA TYR A 457 1.11 -2.58 23.55
C TYR A 457 -0.15 -3.04 24.30
N THR A 458 -1.17 -2.22 24.21
CA THR A 458 -2.54 -2.58 24.59
C THR A 458 -3.52 -1.92 23.63
N TRP A 459 -4.78 -2.37 23.63
CA TRP A 459 -5.84 -1.75 22.84
C TRP A 459 -7.14 -1.67 23.62
N PHE A 460 -7.99 -0.72 23.23
CA PHE A 460 -9.29 -0.51 23.82
C PHE A 460 -10.36 -0.51 22.73
N VAL A 461 -11.40 -1.28 22.95
CA VAL A 461 -12.58 -1.32 22.08
C VAL A 461 -13.65 -0.42 22.66
N ILE A 462 -14.21 0.46 21.84
CA ILE A 462 -15.23 1.45 22.19
C ILE A 462 -16.52 1.10 21.47
N GLU A 463 -17.62 0.94 22.24
CA GLU A 463 -18.97 0.64 21.75
C GLU A 463 -20.00 1.66 22.23
#